data_774f842a887dea20063d21874e353896
#
_entry.id   774f842a887dea20063d21874e353896
#
_cell.length_a   1.000
_cell.length_b   1.000
_cell.length_c   1.000
_cell.angle_alpha   90.00
_cell.angle_beta   90.00
_cell.angle_gamma   90.00
#
_symmetry.space_group_name_H-M   'P 1'
#
loop_
_entity.id
_entity.type
_entity.pdbx_description
1 polymer ?
#
loop_
_entity_poly.entity_id
_entity_poly.type
_entity_poly.pdbx_seq_one_letter_code
_entity_poly.pdbx_strand_id
1 'polypeptide(L)'
;MHLPENLRTELKRPLGILLKDVDATKENILKNIPSNSFIISVGDATTEKLIRYDIIPSLQIVDGLEKRVKKELPSADVKTSLSCSNPAAEITTQSIDTIKKAFQSPKPVRITVIGEEDLVVLPVCVFAPENSVVFYGQPNEGLVIVKINPQIRNKAQLIMDSMS
;
A
#
# COMPACT_ATOMS: atom_id res chain seq x y z
N MET A 1 0.97 -8.36 -15.85
CA MET A 1 1.73 -7.16 -16.29
C MET A 1 3.11 -7.21 -15.69
N HIS A 2 4.09 -6.93 -16.50
CA HIS A 2 5.49 -6.94 -16.07
C HIS A 2 6.09 -5.55 -16.19
N LEU A 3 6.91 -5.15 -15.20
CA LEU A 3 7.53 -3.84 -15.19
C LEU A 3 8.76 -3.81 -16.10
N PRO A 4 8.75 -2.98 -17.16
CA PRO A 4 9.95 -2.78 -17.98
C PRO A 4 11.03 -2.08 -17.17
N GLU A 5 12.28 -2.39 -17.48
CA GLU A 5 13.41 -1.85 -16.75
C GLU A 5 13.49 -0.32 -16.81
N ASN A 6 13.09 0.26 -17.94
CA ASN A 6 13.10 1.71 -18.12
C ASN A 6 12.09 2.43 -17.22
N LEU A 7 11.09 1.74 -16.68
CA LEU A 7 10.11 2.34 -15.76
C LEU A 7 10.53 2.25 -14.29
N ARG A 8 11.58 1.49 -13.97
CA ARG A 8 12.06 1.38 -12.59
C ARG A 8 12.47 2.73 -12.02
N THR A 9 13.04 3.59 -12.85
CA THR A 9 13.43 4.94 -12.45
C THR A 9 12.23 5.79 -12.07
N GLU A 10 11.12 5.65 -12.82
CA GLU A 10 9.88 6.36 -12.50
C GLU A 10 9.34 5.95 -11.12
N LEU A 11 9.45 4.66 -10.79
CA LEU A 11 8.94 4.15 -9.52
C LEU A 11 9.80 4.53 -8.31
N LYS A 12 11.02 5.04 -8.54
CA LYS A 12 11.85 5.60 -7.47
C LYS A 12 11.37 6.96 -7.02
N ARG A 13 10.48 7.59 -7.78
CA ARG A 13 9.88 8.86 -7.39
C ARG A 13 8.66 8.57 -6.52
N PRO A 14 8.55 9.20 -5.34
CA PRO A 14 7.37 9.03 -4.50
C PRO A 14 6.11 9.48 -5.24
N LEU A 15 5.03 8.73 -5.07
CA LEU A 15 3.72 9.10 -5.64
C LEU A 15 3.03 10.21 -4.84
N GLY A 16 3.55 10.51 -3.67
CA GLY A 16 2.97 11.51 -2.78
C GLY A 16 4.01 12.19 -1.92
N ILE A 17 3.62 12.57 -0.72
CA ILE A 17 4.48 13.25 0.23
C ILE A 17 5.45 12.24 0.84
N LEU A 18 6.75 12.55 0.78
CA LEU A 18 7.77 11.71 1.44
C LEU A 18 8.11 12.31 2.81
N LEU A 19 7.92 11.53 3.85
CA LEU A 19 8.42 11.83 5.18
C LEU A 19 9.65 10.96 5.44
N LYS A 20 10.79 11.60 5.68
CA LYS A 20 11.98 10.88 6.10
C LYS A 20 11.72 10.19 7.43
N ASP A 21 12.45 9.13 7.74
CA ASP A 21 12.19 8.34 8.95
C ASP A 21 12.14 9.19 10.21
N VAL A 22 13.03 10.18 10.34
CA VAL A 22 13.04 11.08 11.50
C VAL A 22 11.78 11.93 11.61
N ASP A 23 11.11 12.18 10.49
CA ASP A 23 9.91 13.01 10.41
C ASP A 23 8.62 12.19 10.38
N ALA A 24 8.72 10.88 10.28
CA ALA A 24 7.56 9.99 10.21
C ALA A 24 7.03 9.67 11.61
N THR A 25 6.71 10.72 12.36
CA THR A 25 6.16 10.65 13.69
C THR A 25 4.64 10.52 13.63
N LYS A 26 4.02 10.07 14.73
CA LYS A 26 2.57 9.97 14.82
C LYS A 26 1.91 11.31 14.49
N GLU A 27 2.46 12.40 15.05
CA GLU A 27 1.92 13.74 14.85
C GLU A 27 1.96 14.15 13.37
N ASN A 28 3.10 13.97 12.70
CA ASN A 28 3.24 14.33 11.29
C ASN A 28 2.37 13.46 10.39
N ILE A 29 2.23 12.19 10.72
CA ILE A 29 1.36 11.28 9.98
C ILE A 29 -0.10 11.74 10.11
N LEU A 30 -0.55 12.02 11.33
CA LEU A 30 -1.93 12.44 11.56
C LEU A 30 -2.27 13.76 10.86
N LYS A 31 -1.32 14.67 10.75
CA LYS A 31 -1.51 15.94 10.02
C LYS A 31 -1.84 15.72 8.55
N ASN A 32 -1.46 14.58 7.99
CA ASN A 32 -1.68 14.26 6.60
C ASN A 32 -2.90 13.36 6.36
N ILE A 33 -3.69 13.11 7.39
CA ILE A 33 -4.89 12.28 7.28
C ILE A 33 -6.12 13.17 7.47
N PRO A 34 -6.82 13.54 6.39
CA PRO A 34 -8.07 14.27 6.51
C PRO A 34 -9.12 13.47 7.26
N SER A 35 -10.10 14.17 7.84
CA SER A 35 -11.21 13.52 8.55
C SER A 35 -11.95 12.56 7.61
N ASN A 36 -12.38 11.42 8.17
CA ASN A 36 -13.12 10.38 7.43
C ASN A 36 -12.35 9.76 6.27
N SER A 37 -11.02 9.75 6.37
CA SER A 37 -10.20 9.10 5.36
C SER A 37 -10.29 7.58 5.44
N PHE A 38 -10.27 6.93 4.27
CA PHE A 38 -10.10 5.49 4.17
C PHE A 38 -8.58 5.23 4.12
N ILE A 39 -8.04 4.58 5.14
CA ILE A 39 -6.59 4.42 5.29
C ILE A 39 -6.15 3.07 4.74
N ILE A 40 -5.14 3.09 3.90
CA ILE A 40 -4.58 1.90 3.27
C ILE A 40 -3.08 1.86 3.55
N SER A 41 -2.58 0.71 3.98
CA SER A 41 -1.14 0.51 4.15
C SER A 41 -0.64 -0.58 3.20
N VAL A 42 0.53 -0.34 2.61
CA VAL A 42 1.21 -1.32 1.77
C VAL A 42 2.61 -1.55 2.35
N GLY A 43 2.88 -2.78 2.73
CA GLY A 43 4.13 -3.18 3.33
C GLY A 43 4.00 -3.53 4.81
N ASP A 44 4.81 -4.49 5.27
CA ASP A 44 4.77 -4.98 6.64
C ASP A 44 5.20 -3.90 7.64
N ALA A 45 6.32 -3.24 7.38
CA ALA A 45 6.86 -2.22 8.27
C ALA A 45 5.91 -1.02 8.37
N THR A 46 5.34 -0.59 7.24
CA THR A 46 4.39 0.51 7.22
C THR A 46 3.12 0.17 8.01
N THR A 47 2.59 -1.03 7.79
CA THR A 47 1.40 -1.49 8.51
C THR A 47 1.65 -1.54 10.01
N GLU A 48 2.77 -2.12 10.42
CA GLU A 48 3.15 -2.20 11.83
C GLU A 48 3.27 -0.81 12.46
N LYS A 49 3.94 0.10 11.76
CA LYS A 49 4.13 1.46 12.26
C LYS A 49 2.81 2.17 12.52
N LEU A 50 1.88 2.10 11.57
CA LEU A 50 0.57 2.74 11.71
C LEU A 50 -0.20 2.13 12.88
N ILE A 51 -0.23 0.80 12.98
CA ILE A 51 -0.94 0.13 14.07
C ILE A 51 -0.36 0.51 15.43
N ARG A 52 0.96 0.61 15.54
CA ARG A 52 1.61 1.06 16.80
C ARG A 52 1.21 2.48 17.17
N TYR A 53 0.87 3.30 16.22
CA TYR A 53 0.39 4.66 16.45
C TYR A 53 -1.12 4.73 16.63
N ASP A 54 -1.78 3.58 16.80
CA ASP A 54 -3.25 3.48 16.92
C ASP A 54 -3.98 3.98 15.66
N ILE A 55 -3.32 3.92 14.53
CA ILE A 55 -3.93 4.21 13.23
C ILE A 55 -4.15 2.87 12.55
N ILE A 56 -5.40 2.39 12.54
CA ILE A 56 -5.72 1.07 12.00
C ILE A 56 -6.12 1.21 10.54
N PRO A 57 -5.28 0.73 9.60
CA PRO A 57 -5.67 0.80 8.19
C PRO A 57 -6.88 -0.08 7.91
N SER A 58 -7.82 0.45 7.12
CA SER A 58 -8.98 -0.33 6.69
C SER A 58 -8.59 -1.41 5.67
N LEU A 59 -7.52 -1.16 4.90
CA LEU A 59 -6.92 -2.18 4.05
C LEU A 59 -5.42 -2.24 4.36
N GLN A 60 -4.94 -3.44 4.63
CA GLN A 60 -3.55 -3.70 4.97
C GLN A 60 -3.01 -4.72 3.98
N ILE A 61 -1.97 -4.34 3.24
CA ILE A 61 -1.34 -5.23 2.26
C ILE A 61 0.06 -5.56 2.75
N VAL A 62 0.33 -6.84 2.99
CA VAL A 62 1.58 -7.30 3.56
C VAL A 62 2.12 -8.47 2.73
N ASP A 63 3.43 -8.69 2.74
CA ASP A 63 3.99 -9.81 2.01
C ASP A 63 4.13 -11.07 2.87
N GLY A 64 4.03 -10.93 4.17
CA GLY A 64 4.13 -12.05 5.08
C GLY A 64 5.54 -12.61 5.25
N LEU A 65 6.54 -12.08 4.55
CA LEU A 65 7.91 -12.57 4.65
C LEU A 65 8.51 -12.33 6.02
N GLU A 66 8.21 -11.19 6.63
CA GLU A 66 8.73 -10.88 7.95
C GLU A 66 8.20 -11.80 9.04
N LYS A 67 7.10 -12.47 8.80
CA LYS A 67 6.60 -13.50 9.70
C LYS A 67 7.57 -14.65 9.83
N ARG A 68 8.41 -14.88 8.82
CA ARG A 68 9.43 -15.93 8.84
C ARG A 68 10.53 -15.64 9.85
N VAL A 69 10.71 -14.38 10.23
CA VAL A 69 11.63 -13.97 11.26
C VAL A 69 10.92 -13.72 12.59
N LYS A 70 9.76 -14.35 12.79
CA LYS A 70 8.99 -14.38 14.02
C LYS A 70 8.39 -13.05 14.45
N LYS A 71 8.20 -12.13 13.51
CA LYS A 71 7.50 -10.89 13.80
C LYS A 71 6.06 -11.04 13.34
N GLU A 72 5.17 -11.33 14.24
CA GLU A 72 3.75 -11.24 13.93
C GLU A 72 3.35 -9.78 13.87
N LEU A 73 2.56 -9.43 12.88
CA LEU A 73 1.96 -8.12 12.85
C LEU A 73 1.00 -7.98 14.01
N PRO A 74 0.95 -6.80 14.66
CA PRO A 74 -0.01 -6.58 15.71
C PRO A 74 -1.41 -6.94 15.27
N SER A 75 -2.16 -7.60 16.13
CA SER A 75 -3.56 -7.90 15.86
C SER A 75 -4.35 -6.61 15.84
N ALA A 76 -5.06 -6.37 14.78
CA ALA A 76 -5.90 -5.18 14.60
C ALA A 76 -7.35 -5.58 14.36
N ASP A 77 -7.79 -6.68 14.93
CA ASP A 77 -9.14 -7.20 14.77
C ASP A 77 -9.57 -7.30 13.30
N VAL A 78 -8.66 -7.81 12.47
CA VAL A 78 -8.90 -7.98 11.04
C VAL A 78 -10.14 -8.85 10.82
N LYS A 79 -11.11 -8.32 10.09
CA LYS A 79 -12.38 -9.01 9.83
C LYS A 79 -12.34 -9.88 8.58
N THR A 80 -11.50 -9.51 7.61
CA THR A 80 -11.38 -10.27 6.37
C THR A 80 -9.90 -10.50 6.06
N SER A 81 -9.52 -11.74 5.84
CA SER A 81 -8.17 -12.12 5.43
C SER A 81 -8.22 -12.69 4.03
N LEU A 82 -7.47 -12.09 3.12
CA LEU A 82 -7.35 -12.52 1.74
C LEU A 82 -5.89 -12.80 1.42
N SER A 83 -5.64 -13.55 0.37
CA SER A 83 -4.28 -13.79 -0.11
C SER A 83 -4.24 -13.82 -1.62
N CYS A 84 -3.09 -13.48 -2.19
CA CYS A 84 -2.86 -13.56 -3.63
C CYS A 84 -1.38 -13.75 -3.91
N SER A 85 -1.07 -14.22 -5.11
CA SER A 85 0.31 -14.34 -5.57
C SER A 85 0.65 -13.17 -6.47
N ASN A 86 1.80 -12.56 -6.24
CA ASN A 86 2.30 -11.45 -7.05
C ASN A 86 3.82 -11.49 -7.12
N PRO A 87 4.40 -12.10 -8.15
CA PRO A 87 5.85 -12.17 -8.29
C PRO A 87 6.51 -10.80 -8.40
N ALA A 88 7.81 -10.77 -8.14
CA ALA A 88 8.60 -9.56 -8.25
C ALA A 88 8.48 -8.93 -9.64
N ALA A 89 8.45 -7.61 -9.69
CA ALA A 89 8.37 -6.81 -10.92
C ALA A 89 7.11 -7.07 -11.75
N GLU A 90 6.07 -7.62 -11.14
CA GLU A 90 4.80 -7.90 -11.82
C GLU A 90 3.62 -7.31 -11.05
N ILE A 91 2.52 -7.14 -11.79
CA ILE A 91 1.19 -6.93 -11.20
C ILE A 91 0.29 -7.99 -11.84
N THR A 92 -0.17 -8.94 -11.04
CA THR A 92 -0.99 -10.05 -11.56
C THR A 92 -2.47 -9.68 -11.59
N THR A 93 -3.21 -10.31 -12.48
CA THR A 93 -4.66 -10.18 -12.51
C THR A 93 -5.26 -10.61 -11.16
N GLN A 94 -4.71 -11.67 -10.56
CA GLN A 94 -5.15 -12.13 -9.25
C GLN A 94 -5.00 -11.05 -8.18
N SER A 95 -3.87 -10.32 -8.16
CA SER A 95 -3.67 -9.25 -7.18
C SER A 95 -4.66 -8.12 -7.37
N ILE A 96 -4.94 -7.73 -8.62
CA ILE A 96 -5.92 -6.69 -8.93
C ILE A 96 -7.32 -7.11 -8.46
N ASP A 97 -7.72 -8.33 -8.78
CA ASP A 97 -9.03 -8.85 -8.40
C ASP A 97 -9.17 -8.93 -6.88
N THR A 98 -8.11 -9.35 -6.19
CA THR A 98 -8.09 -9.43 -4.74
C THR A 98 -8.23 -8.05 -4.10
N ILE A 99 -7.54 -7.05 -4.65
CA ILE A 99 -7.65 -5.66 -4.18
C ILE A 99 -9.08 -5.14 -4.35
N LYS A 100 -9.68 -5.37 -5.51
CA LYS A 100 -11.08 -4.96 -5.75
C LYS A 100 -12.03 -5.64 -4.78
N LYS A 101 -11.85 -6.93 -4.53
CA LYS A 101 -12.64 -7.68 -3.57
C LYS A 101 -12.48 -7.14 -2.15
N ALA A 102 -11.27 -6.76 -1.79
CA ALA A 102 -10.99 -6.20 -0.47
C ALA A 102 -11.79 -4.93 -0.21
N PHE A 103 -11.94 -4.07 -1.22
CA PHE A 103 -12.72 -2.84 -1.06
C PHE A 103 -14.21 -3.09 -0.84
N GLN A 104 -14.70 -4.29 -1.16
CA GLN A 104 -16.09 -4.69 -0.96
C GLN A 104 -16.27 -5.58 0.28
N SER A 105 -15.21 -5.90 0.98
CA SER A 105 -15.24 -6.83 2.12
C SER A 105 -15.36 -6.07 3.45
N PRO A 106 -15.82 -6.75 4.53
CA PRO A 106 -15.84 -6.14 5.87
C PRO A 106 -14.45 -5.74 6.32
N LYS A 107 -14.33 -4.50 6.83
CA LYS A 107 -13.05 -3.92 7.23
C LYS A 107 -12.79 -4.11 8.73
N PRO A 108 -11.55 -4.14 9.17
CA PRO A 108 -10.33 -4.07 8.39
C PRO A 108 -10.05 -5.34 7.57
N VAL A 109 -9.50 -5.15 6.37
CA VAL A 109 -9.11 -6.26 5.49
C VAL A 109 -7.59 -6.35 5.45
N ARG A 110 -7.07 -7.56 5.54
CA ARG A 110 -5.63 -7.80 5.33
C ARG A 110 -5.43 -8.72 4.15
N ILE A 111 -4.65 -8.25 3.19
CA ILE A 111 -4.22 -9.07 2.04
C ILE A 111 -2.79 -9.51 2.29
N THR A 112 -2.55 -10.81 2.30
CA THR A 112 -1.20 -11.36 2.34
C THR A 112 -0.78 -11.69 0.93
N VAL A 113 0.27 -11.04 0.44
CA VAL A 113 0.80 -11.25 -0.91
C VAL A 113 1.91 -12.29 -0.83
N ILE A 114 1.77 -13.34 -1.63
CA ILE A 114 2.84 -14.33 -1.78
C ILE A 114 3.72 -13.83 -2.93
N GLY A 115 4.91 -13.34 -2.58
CA GLY A 115 5.80 -12.71 -3.53
C GLY A 115 6.18 -11.30 -3.07
N GLU A 116 5.96 -10.32 -3.91
CA GLU A 116 6.28 -8.92 -3.59
C GLU A 116 5.08 -8.00 -3.76
N GLU A 117 4.85 -7.15 -2.77
CA GLU A 117 3.71 -6.24 -2.73
C GLU A 117 4.01 -4.82 -3.24
N ASP A 118 5.28 -4.49 -3.50
CA ASP A 118 5.68 -3.11 -3.80
C ASP A 118 4.90 -2.48 -4.94
N LEU A 119 4.74 -3.20 -6.05
CA LEU A 119 4.07 -2.67 -7.22
C LEU A 119 2.55 -2.61 -7.07
N VAL A 120 1.98 -3.33 -6.10
CA VAL A 120 0.52 -3.31 -5.95
C VAL A 120 0.01 -1.97 -5.44
N VAL A 121 0.89 -1.08 -5.00
CA VAL A 121 0.50 0.30 -4.70
C VAL A 121 -0.17 0.97 -5.91
N LEU A 122 0.23 0.59 -7.13
CA LEU A 122 -0.35 1.16 -8.35
C LEU A 122 -1.83 0.81 -8.52
N PRO A 123 -2.24 -0.46 -8.55
CA PRO A 123 -3.67 -0.77 -8.63
C PRO A 123 -4.45 -0.28 -7.40
N VAL A 124 -3.83 -0.24 -6.22
CA VAL A 124 -4.46 0.37 -5.05
C VAL A 124 -4.83 1.82 -5.34
N CYS A 125 -3.90 2.61 -5.88
CA CYS A 125 -4.17 4.02 -6.19
C CYS A 125 -5.25 4.18 -7.27
N VAL A 126 -5.35 3.24 -8.20
CA VAL A 126 -6.36 3.29 -9.26
C VAL A 126 -7.75 2.97 -8.73
N PHE A 127 -7.87 1.96 -7.87
CA PHE A 127 -9.18 1.40 -7.47
C PHE A 127 -9.65 1.82 -6.09
N ALA A 128 -8.82 2.50 -5.30
CA ALA A 128 -9.20 2.91 -3.94
C ALA A 128 -10.42 3.83 -3.94
N PRO A 129 -11.24 3.77 -2.88
CA PRO A 129 -12.35 4.72 -2.73
C PRO A 129 -11.87 6.17 -2.71
N GLU A 130 -12.77 7.08 -3.02
CA GLU A 130 -12.50 8.51 -2.80
C GLU A 130 -12.19 8.73 -1.32
N ASN A 131 -11.43 9.75 -1.01
CA ASN A 131 -10.96 10.06 0.34
C ASN A 131 -9.99 9.02 0.91
N SER A 132 -9.38 8.21 0.06
CA SER A 132 -8.37 7.26 0.50
C SER A 132 -7.01 7.95 0.69
N VAL A 133 -6.28 7.49 1.71
CA VAL A 133 -4.89 7.86 1.92
C VAL A 133 -4.08 6.58 1.97
N VAL A 134 -3.11 6.46 1.09
CA VAL A 134 -2.26 5.27 0.96
C VAL A 134 -0.89 5.56 1.56
N PHE A 135 -0.42 4.63 2.38
CA PHE A 135 0.89 4.71 3.02
C PHE A 135 1.74 3.55 2.53
N TYR A 136 2.95 3.85 2.07
CA TYR A 136 3.91 2.82 1.73
C TYR A 136 5.34 3.28 2.01
N GLY A 137 6.28 2.33 2.13
CA GLY A 137 7.68 2.66 2.38
C GLY A 137 8.46 2.86 1.09
N GLN A 138 9.25 3.93 1.03
CA GLN A 138 10.22 4.15 -0.04
C GLN A 138 11.57 3.69 0.49
N PRO A 139 12.17 2.62 -0.04
CA PRO A 139 13.41 2.07 0.52
C PRO A 139 14.50 3.11 0.66
N ASN A 140 15.13 3.17 1.83
CA ASN A 140 16.21 4.08 2.20
C ASN A 140 15.82 5.57 2.21
N GLU A 141 14.54 5.90 2.03
CA GLU A 141 14.10 7.29 2.01
C GLU A 141 13.08 7.63 3.09
N GLY A 142 12.09 6.77 3.29
CA GLY A 142 11.12 6.99 4.35
C GLY A 142 9.70 6.54 3.99
N LEU A 143 8.72 7.21 4.59
CA LEU A 143 7.31 6.90 4.44
C LEU A 143 6.68 7.80 3.40
N VAL A 144 5.98 7.22 2.43
CA VAL A 144 5.24 7.99 1.42
C VAL A 144 3.76 7.98 1.78
N ILE A 145 3.15 9.15 1.71
CA ILE A 145 1.72 9.36 1.99
C ILE A 145 1.06 9.87 0.72
N VAL A 146 0.13 9.11 0.17
CA VAL A 146 -0.55 9.43 -1.07
C VAL A 146 -2.02 9.73 -0.78
N LYS A 147 -2.42 10.97 -0.98
CA LYS A 147 -3.83 11.35 -0.92
C LYS A 147 -4.43 11.12 -2.30
N ILE A 148 -5.36 10.19 -2.40
CA ILE A 148 -5.92 9.81 -3.69
C ILE A 148 -6.71 10.96 -4.30
N ASN A 149 -6.40 11.29 -5.54
CA ASN A 149 -7.07 12.31 -6.33
C ASN A 149 -7.00 11.92 -7.82
N PRO A 150 -7.71 12.62 -8.72
CA PRO A 150 -7.69 12.25 -10.14
C PRO A 150 -6.30 12.24 -10.77
N GLN A 151 -5.40 13.15 -10.38
CA GLN A 151 -4.05 13.20 -10.91
C GLN A 151 -3.24 11.96 -10.52
N ILE A 152 -3.36 11.53 -9.26
CA ILE A 152 -2.67 10.34 -8.77
C ILE A 152 -3.22 9.08 -9.47
N ARG A 153 -4.54 8.98 -9.62
CA ARG A 153 -5.14 7.84 -10.33
C ARG A 153 -4.65 7.76 -11.77
N ASN A 154 -4.62 8.90 -12.46
CA ASN A 154 -4.13 8.96 -13.82
C ASN A 154 -2.67 8.54 -13.92
N LYS A 155 -1.84 9.05 -13.03
CA LYS A 155 -0.41 8.71 -13.01
C LYS A 155 -0.22 7.21 -12.80
N ALA A 156 -0.90 6.64 -11.83
CA ALA A 156 -0.80 5.21 -11.55
C ALA A 156 -1.30 4.38 -12.74
N GLN A 157 -2.41 4.79 -13.35
CA GLN A 157 -2.95 4.09 -14.51
C GLN A 157 -2.00 4.13 -15.71
N LEU A 158 -1.37 5.30 -15.96
CA LEU A 158 -0.41 5.43 -17.05
C LEU A 158 0.81 4.53 -16.85
N ILE A 159 1.28 4.41 -15.62
CA ILE A 159 2.40 3.51 -15.32
C ILE A 159 1.97 2.06 -15.59
N MET A 160 0.79 1.66 -15.12
CA MET A 160 0.26 0.31 -15.38
C MET A 160 0.09 0.04 -16.87
N ASP A 161 -0.44 1.01 -17.61
CA ASP A 161 -0.63 0.88 -19.07
C ASP A 161 0.69 0.72 -19.81
N SER A 162 1.79 1.19 -19.23
CA SER A 162 3.13 1.07 -19.81
C SER A 162 3.79 -0.28 -19.47
N MET A 163 3.17 -1.08 -18.63
CA MET A 163 3.66 -2.41 -18.29
C MET A 163 3.22 -3.43 -19.35
N SER A 164 4.05 -4.42 -19.58
CA SER A 164 3.77 -5.44 -20.60
C SER A 164 3.27 -6.76 -20.03
#